data_673b57ea2121c3a0436553f320e6c954
#
_entry.id   673b57ea2121c3a0436553f320e6c954
#
_cell.length_a   1.000
_cell.length_b   1.000
_cell.length_c   1.000
_cell.angle_alpha   90.00
_cell.angle_beta   90.00
_cell.angle_gamma   90.00
#
_symmetry.space_group_name_H-M   'P 1'
#
loop_
_entity.id
_entity.type
_entity.pdbx_description
1 polymer ?
#
loop_
_entity_poly.entity_id
_entity_poly.type
_entity_poly.pdbx_seq_one_letter_code
_entity_poly.pdbx_strand_id
1 'polypeptide(L)'
;MAYVWRTCKVCGNSFRCRESNTKRVWCSEQCCKILNMKTCPLCGRKFLQNRNKKYCNGPHWKTCPQCGETFDCTKNPMQMYCSTKCRGTYEAKHNIRKQISAKAQHTVQQRYGVDCVAHIPSVQDKKKQTCLKRYGVEHVWLDSDIQAKRKNTLFQKYGASGPMGDKQVQQKAKQTSLQRYGVEHPAQSPEIKNKAREHFERKYGTHAAMQVPEFKEKYVATSMQRYGVPWAYQTKESKAKAANTIKQRYGNAVYQRTEDYHNKFINSMLAHYGVESPMQSDMLKAEAESTRMLRYGTKHACLVNQDRTKSISAVNRAFSNYLLSNGIPNELEYALPDKAYDVKVESTLIELNPTYTHNSIGNHFNRNGLPVQYHAERTKYAVDNGYRCIHVWDWDDWDKVLYILPVEKTAIGARQCTVQRVSKNDTNTFLNKYHLQGSCNGQMYRYGLYYNNKLVAVMTFGKPRYNKNFEWELLRLCFRPDVKVIGGSERLFKHFVFDIHPISIISYCDNSKFTGTIYKRLEMQLEDKGQPTKHWYSSKKSERMQHITDNFLRQRGFDQIFDTSYGKGTSNEELMLERGYLPVYDCGQSRYTWHATQA
;
A
#
# COMPACT_ATOMS: atom_id res chain seq x y z
N MET A 1 34.31 -37.54 92.76
CA MET A 1 33.41 -36.58 92.10
C MET A 1 33.24 -35.40 93.01
N ALA A 2 33.70 -34.22 92.66
CA ALA A 2 33.61 -33.02 93.46
C ALA A 2 32.18 -32.46 93.49
N TYR A 3 31.74 -32.02 94.64
CA TYR A 3 30.46 -31.37 94.90
C TYR A 3 30.69 -29.97 95.43
N VAL A 4 29.91 -29.01 94.94
CA VAL A 4 29.94 -27.61 95.36
C VAL A 4 28.59 -27.18 95.96
N TRP A 5 28.64 -26.27 96.95
CA TRP A 5 27.44 -25.65 97.50
C TRP A 5 27.08 -24.41 96.70
N ARG A 6 25.79 -24.27 96.34
CA ARG A 6 25.24 -23.11 95.62
C ARG A 6 23.98 -22.62 96.32
N THR A 7 23.72 -21.35 96.18
CA THR A 7 22.45 -20.74 96.63
C THR A 7 21.39 -20.79 95.58
N CYS A 8 20.22 -21.26 95.93
CA CYS A 8 19.07 -21.34 95.00
C CYS A 8 18.56 -19.93 94.63
N LYS A 9 18.50 -19.62 93.38
CA LYS A 9 18.00 -18.30 92.87
C LYS A 9 16.50 -18.06 93.09
N VAL A 10 15.74 -19.07 93.54
CA VAL A 10 14.29 -18.95 93.73
C VAL A 10 13.95 -18.83 95.22
N CYS A 11 14.50 -19.67 96.11
CA CYS A 11 14.15 -19.70 97.52
C CYS A 11 15.32 -19.27 98.47
N GLY A 12 16.48 -18.95 97.98
CA GLY A 12 17.64 -18.52 98.75
C GLY A 12 18.39 -19.65 99.51
N ASN A 13 17.84 -20.88 99.56
CA ASN A 13 18.46 -21.97 100.32
C ASN A 13 19.71 -22.51 99.62
N SER A 14 20.71 -22.87 100.43
CA SER A 14 21.91 -23.53 99.93
C SER A 14 21.63 -24.98 99.55
N PHE A 15 22.17 -25.45 98.48
CA PHE A 15 22.02 -26.84 97.98
C PHE A 15 23.35 -27.36 97.44
N ARG A 16 23.52 -28.64 97.49
CA ARG A 16 24.74 -29.33 97.07
C ARG A 16 24.53 -29.86 95.65
N CYS A 17 25.38 -29.55 94.68
CA CYS A 17 25.32 -30.07 93.33
C CYS A 17 26.72 -30.52 92.84
N ARG A 18 26.77 -31.35 91.82
CA ARG A 18 28.03 -31.77 91.19
C ARG A 18 28.70 -30.55 90.54
N GLU A 19 29.99 -30.42 90.72
CA GLU A 19 30.78 -29.33 90.14
C GLU A 19 30.63 -29.22 88.63
N SER A 20 30.51 -30.35 87.93
CA SER A 20 30.27 -30.43 86.51
C SER A 20 28.92 -29.86 86.09
N ASN A 21 27.99 -29.66 87.03
CA ASN A 21 26.65 -29.14 86.66
C ASN A 21 26.59 -27.61 86.86
N THR A 22 27.38 -26.91 86.03
CA THR A 22 27.57 -25.46 86.11
C THR A 22 26.29 -24.64 85.83
N LYS A 23 25.26 -25.26 85.19
CA LYS A 23 24.01 -24.59 84.82
C LYS A 23 22.90 -24.71 85.86
N ARG A 24 23.08 -25.55 86.93
CA ARG A 24 22.06 -25.75 87.99
C ARG A 24 22.09 -24.62 89.01
N VAL A 25 21.04 -23.79 89.04
CA VAL A 25 20.89 -22.61 89.93
C VAL A 25 19.62 -22.71 90.78
N TRP A 26 19.08 -23.93 90.95
CA TRP A 26 17.88 -24.25 91.74
C TRP A 26 18.11 -25.50 92.66
N CYS A 27 17.50 -25.49 93.85
CA CYS A 27 17.67 -26.59 94.82
C CYS A 27 16.72 -27.77 94.57
N SER A 28 15.50 -27.53 94.11
CA SER A 28 14.46 -28.54 93.92
C SER A 28 13.79 -28.40 92.52
N GLU A 29 13.07 -29.44 92.11
CA GLU A 29 12.30 -29.42 90.87
C GLU A 29 11.23 -28.30 90.87
N GLN A 30 10.68 -28.01 92.06
CA GLN A 30 9.70 -26.97 92.29
C GLN A 30 10.30 -25.57 92.03
N CYS A 31 11.51 -25.33 92.54
CA CYS A 31 12.27 -24.11 92.27
C CYS A 31 12.65 -24.00 90.79
N CYS A 32 13.00 -25.11 90.16
CA CYS A 32 13.19 -25.14 88.68
C CYS A 32 11.93 -24.77 87.92
N LYS A 33 10.79 -25.28 88.31
CA LYS A 33 9.51 -24.94 87.69
C LYS A 33 9.17 -23.44 87.82
N ILE A 34 9.38 -22.88 89.03
CA ILE A 34 9.13 -21.46 89.31
C ILE A 34 10.09 -20.57 88.49
N LEU A 35 11.37 -20.93 88.41
CA LEU A 35 12.36 -20.18 87.63
C LEU A 35 12.02 -20.16 86.12
N ASN A 36 11.44 -21.24 85.64
CA ASN A 36 11.06 -21.40 84.28
C ASN A 36 9.62 -20.93 83.96
N MET A 37 8.92 -20.32 84.91
CA MET A 37 7.62 -19.71 84.68
C MET A 37 7.74 -18.37 83.95
N LYS A 38 7.02 -18.22 82.85
CA LYS A 38 6.89 -16.94 82.15
C LYS A 38 5.44 -16.47 82.11
N THR A 39 5.26 -15.17 81.99
CA THR A 39 3.96 -14.59 81.83
C THR A 39 3.56 -14.64 80.35
N CYS A 40 2.39 -15.13 80.06
CA CYS A 40 1.87 -15.14 78.72
C CYS A 40 1.61 -13.71 78.24
N PRO A 41 2.21 -13.27 77.12
CA PRO A 41 2.06 -11.89 76.65
C PRO A 41 0.64 -11.57 76.10
N LEU A 42 -0.22 -12.58 75.96
CA LEU A 42 -1.59 -12.38 75.44
C LEU A 42 -2.64 -12.35 76.55
N CYS A 43 -2.44 -13.08 77.62
CA CYS A 43 -3.47 -13.19 78.70
C CYS A 43 -2.92 -12.97 80.13
N GLY A 44 -1.66 -12.63 80.29
CA GLY A 44 -1.02 -12.36 81.61
C GLY A 44 -0.84 -13.58 82.49
N ARG A 45 -1.32 -14.78 82.16
CA ARG A 45 -1.19 -15.98 83.00
C ARG A 45 0.26 -16.48 83.03
N LYS A 46 0.70 -16.90 84.24
CA LYS A 46 2.01 -17.55 84.38
C LYS A 46 1.92 -19.02 83.91
N PHE A 47 2.89 -19.50 83.13
CA PHE A 47 2.99 -20.88 82.65
C PHE A 47 4.42 -21.35 82.57
N LEU A 48 4.61 -22.67 82.60
CA LEU A 48 5.95 -23.29 82.54
C LEU A 48 6.44 -23.24 81.07
N GLN A 49 7.58 -22.60 80.83
CA GLN A 49 8.17 -22.52 79.53
C GLN A 49 8.86 -23.83 79.14
N ASN A 50 8.38 -24.51 78.10
CA ASN A 50 9.14 -25.52 77.35
C ASN A 50 9.89 -24.85 76.19
N ARG A 51 11.00 -25.48 75.75
CA ARG A 51 12.04 -24.90 74.85
C ARG A 51 11.55 -23.92 73.73
N ASN A 52 10.34 -24.09 73.24
CA ASN A 52 9.84 -23.22 72.19
C ASN A 52 8.45 -22.59 72.48
N LYS A 53 7.92 -22.68 73.68
CA LYS A 53 6.56 -22.24 74.00
C LYS A 53 6.55 -20.78 74.47
N LYS A 54 5.90 -19.92 73.68
CA LYS A 54 5.84 -18.48 73.95
C LYS A 54 4.52 -18.04 74.61
N TYR A 55 3.51 -18.90 74.62
CA TYR A 55 2.17 -18.65 75.13
C TYR A 55 1.64 -19.79 75.99
N CYS A 56 0.74 -19.51 76.93
CA CYS A 56 0.12 -20.55 77.79
C CYS A 56 -0.94 -21.36 76.93
N ASN A 57 -1.48 -22.45 77.54
CA ASN A 57 -2.53 -23.28 76.89
C ASN A 57 -3.97 -22.76 77.12
N GLY A 58 -4.15 -21.59 77.76
CA GLY A 58 -5.44 -21.04 78.07
C GLY A 58 -6.07 -20.33 76.85
N PRO A 59 -7.37 -19.96 76.94
CA PRO A 59 -8.03 -19.23 75.88
C PRO A 59 -7.35 -17.87 75.65
N HIS A 60 -7.16 -17.54 74.36
CA HIS A 60 -6.58 -16.31 73.89
C HIS A 60 -7.49 -15.64 72.86
N TRP A 61 -7.74 -14.35 73.06
CA TRP A 61 -8.60 -13.55 72.16
C TRP A 61 -7.79 -12.37 71.62
N LYS A 62 -8.01 -12.05 70.37
CA LYS A 62 -7.40 -10.89 69.71
C LYS A 62 -8.44 -10.15 68.89
N THR A 63 -8.24 -8.87 68.67
CA THR A 63 -9.04 -8.08 67.74
C THR A 63 -8.41 -8.12 66.37
N CYS A 64 -9.19 -8.44 65.35
CA CYS A 64 -8.74 -8.49 63.96
C CYS A 64 -8.47 -7.06 63.45
N PRO A 65 -7.27 -6.73 62.97
CA PRO A 65 -6.93 -5.38 62.53
C PRO A 65 -7.64 -4.98 61.20
N GLN A 66 -8.29 -5.95 60.52
CA GLN A 66 -9.01 -5.69 59.25
C GLN A 66 -10.49 -5.39 59.49
N CYS A 67 -11.18 -6.17 60.34
CA CYS A 67 -12.64 -6.03 60.54
C CYS A 67 -13.03 -5.51 61.91
N GLY A 68 -12.08 -5.38 62.88
CA GLY A 68 -12.37 -4.91 64.24
C GLY A 68 -12.99 -5.97 65.16
N GLU A 69 -13.37 -7.15 64.65
CA GLU A 69 -13.99 -8.22 65.47
C GLU A 69 -12.98 -8.96 66.30
N THR A 70 -13.38 -9.38 67.50
CA THR A 70 -12.58 -10.24 68.38
C THR A 70 -12.71 -11.70 67.93
N PHE A 71 -11.61 -12.45 67.93
CA PHE A 71 -11.58 -13.86 67.55
C PHE A 71 -10.71 -14.70 68.47
N ASP A 72 -11.08 -15.96 68.60
CA ASP A 72 -10.30 -16.95 69.41
C ASP A 72 -9.05 -17.37 68.64
N CYS A 73 -7.89 -17.05 69.22
CA CYS A 73 -6.59 -17.45 68.71
C CYS A 73 -5.89 -18.51 69.58
N THR A 74 -6.63 -19.22 70.42
CA THR A 74 -6.09 -20.20 71.41
C THR A 74 -5.29 -21.32 70.70
N LYS A 75 -5.80 -21.83 69.57
CA LYS A 75 -5.11 -22.86 68.78
C LYS A 75 -3.87 -22.34 68.04
N ASN A 76 -3.86 -21.06 67.69
CA ASN A 76 -2.74 -20.42 67.04
C ASN A 76 -2.53 -19.00 67.60
N PRO A 77 -1.84 -18.87 68.71
CA PRO A 77 -1.58 -17.56 69.37
C PRO A 77 -0.82 -16.55 68.48
N MET A 78 -0.19 -16.99 67.41
CA MET A 78 0.48 -16.12 66.44
C MET A 78 -0.46 -15.55 65.39
N GLN A 79 -1.70 -16.03 65.32
CA GLN A 79 -2.69 -15.55 64.38
C GLN A 79 -3.04 -14.09 64.66
N MET A 80 -2.96 -13.24 63.62
CA MET A 80 -3.24 -11.81 63.72
C MET A 80 -4.61 -11.43 63.14
N TYR A 81 -5.23 -12.29 62.36
CA TYR A 81 -6.47 -12.03 61.64
C TYR A 81 -7.49 -13.12 61.92
N CYS A 82 -8.78 -12.77 62.00
CA CYS A 82 -9.85 -13.72 62.27
C CYS A 82 -10.01 -14.76 61.15
N SER A 83 -9.68 -14.40 59.90
CA SER A 83 -9.81 -15.27 58.72
C SER A 83 -8.71 -15.01 57.69
N THR A 84 -8.54 -15.97 56.77
CA THR A 84 -7.65 -15.82 55.63
C THR A 84 -8.10 -14.68 54.68
N LYS A 85 -9.41 -14.43 54.63
CA LYS A 85 -9.99 -13.32 53.84
C LYS A 85 -9.58 -11.97 54.44
N CYS A 86 -9.73 -11.78 55.74
CA CYS A 86 -9.31 -10.55 56.45
C CYS A 86 -7.80 -10.33 56.33
N ARG A 87 -7.01 -11.38 56.44
CA ARG A 87 -5.57 -11.31 56.19
C ARG A 87 -5.24 -10.84 54.79
N GLY A 88 -5.89 -11.45 53.76
CA GLY A 88 -5.63 -11.10 52.37
C GLY A 88 -6.01 -9.65 52.06
N THR A 89 -7.16 -9.19 52.57
CA THR A 89 -7.62 -7.81 52.39
C THR A 89 -6.71 -6.79 53.06
N TYR A 90 -6.26 -7.06 54.31
CA TYR A 90 -5.33 -6.18 55.02
C TYR A 90 -3.97 -6.10 54.33
N GLU A 91 -3.41 -7.26 53.97
CA GLU A 91 -2.12 -7.34 53.27
C GLU A 91 -2.15 -6.63 51.92
N ALA A 92 -3.30 -6.70 51.19
CA ALA A 92 -3.49 -5.99 49.95
C ALA A 92 -3.60 -4.47 50.14
N LYS A 93 -4.42 -4.03 51.12
CA LYS A 93 -4.60 -2.60 51.44
C LYS A 93 -3.28 -1.91 51.85
N HIS A 94 -2.44 -2.63 52.59
CA HIS A 94 -1.16 -2.11 53.10
C HIS A 94 0.06 -2.50 52.25
N ASN A 95 -0.16 -3.10 51.06
CA ASN A 95 0.91 -3.53 50.14
C ASN A 95 1.99 -4.46 50.79
N ILE A 96 1.64 -5.18 51.87
CA ILE A 96 2.58 -5.99 52.66
C ILE A 96 3.21 -7.08 51.79
N ARG A 97 2.44 -7.74 50.93
CA ARG A 97 2.96 -8.77 50.01
C ARG A 97 4.00 -8.21 49.05
N LYS A 98 3.76 -6.97 48.54
CA LYS A 98 4.73 -6.31 47.66
C LYS A 98 6.02 -5.99 48.38
N GLN A 99 5.94 -5.52 49.61
CA GLN A 99 7.12 -5.22 50.45
C GLN A 99 7.91 -6.49 50.77
N ILE A 100 7.24 -7.59 51.13
CA ILE A 100 7.90 -8.89 51.39
C ILE A 100 8.55 -9.43 50.14
N SER A 101 7.83 -9.36 48.99
CA SER A 101 8.36 -9.79 47.69
C SER A 101 9.58 -8.98 47.29
N ALA A 102 9.51 -7.65 47.41
CA ALA A 102 10.64 -6.77 47.11
C ALA A 102 11.87 -7.05 47.99
N LYS A 103 11.67 -7.26 49.30
CA LYS A 103 12.77 -7.66 50.21
C LYS A 103 13.37 -9.02 49.84
N ALA A 104 12.52 -10.00 49.49
CA ALA A 104 12.98 -11.31 49.05
C ALA A 104 13.76 -11.22 47.75
N GLN A 105 13.23 -10.46 46.76
CA GLN A 105 13.93 -10.22 45.51
C GLN A 105 15.27 -9.53 45.69
N HIS A 106 15.31 -8.48 46.52
CA HIS A 106 16.56 -7.78 46.83
C HIS A 106 17.60 -8.72 47.48
N THR A 107 17.17 -9.58 48.41
CA THR A 107 18.06 -10.56 49.02
C THR A 107 18.59 -11.59 48.01
N VAL A 108 17.73 -12.05 47.11
CA VAL A 108 18.11 -13.01 46.06
C VAL A 108 19.04 -12.34 45.05
N GLN A 109 18.75 -11.09 44.67
CA GLN A 109 19.60 -10.29 43.79
C GLN A 109 21.00 -10.07 44.38
N GLN A 110 21.07 -9.71 45.67
CA GLN A 110 22.35 -9.52 46.34
C GLN A 110 23.17 -10.81 46.48
N ARG A 111 22.49 -11.95 46.69
CA ARG A 111 23.21 -13.23 46.94
C ARG A 111 23.55 -13.98 45.66
N TYR A 112 22.73 -13.87 44.64
CA TYR A 112 22.79 -14.74 43.47
C TYR A 112 22.78 -13.99 42.11
N GLY A 113 22.68 -12.66 42.13
CA GLY A 113 22.67 -11.85 40.91
C GLY A 113 21.40 -11.98 40.03
N VAL A 114 20.37 -12.66 40.56
CA VAL A 114 19.10 -12.91 39.84
C VAL A 114 17.92 -12.43 40.68
N ASP A 115 16.81 -12.10 40.01
CA ASP A 115 15.57 -11.60 40.64
C ASP A 115 14.74 -12.68 41.35
N CYS A 116 14.97 -13.96 41.03
CA CYS A 116 14.24 -15.09 41.58
C CYS A 116 15.14 -16.31 41.75
N VAL A 117 14.97 -17.04 42.85
CA VAL A 117 15.70 -18.31 43.12
C VAL A 117 15.53 -19.34 42.01
N ALA A 118 14.38 -19.34 41.33
CA ALA A 118 14.12 -20.24 40.20
C ALA A 118 14.99 -19.93 38.97
N HIS A 119 15.58 -18.74 38.88
CA HIS A 119 16.45 -18.33 37.79
C HIS A 119 17.93 -18.64 38.05
N ILE A 120 18.26 -19.16 39.22
CA ILE A 120 19.61 -19.59 39.55
C ILE A 120 19.95 -20.84 38.74
N PRO A 121 21.00 -20.83 37.87
CA PRO A 121 21.33 -21.95 37.00
C PRO A 121 21.44 -23.29 37.73
N SER A 122 22.14 -23.33 38.86
CA SER A 122 22.30 -24.55 39.69
C SER A 122 20.98 -25.11 40.23
N VAL A 123 19.97 -24.24 40.47
CA VAL A 123 18.63 -24.66 40.91
C VAL A 123 17.83 -25.20 39.72
N GLN A 124 17.97 -24.59 38.55
CA GLN A 124 17.36 -25.08 37.33
C GLN A 124 17.92 -26.44 36.94
N ASP A 125 19.24 -26.61 36.98
CA ASP A 125 19.90 -27.88 36.66
C ASP A 125 19.48 -28.98 37.62
N LYS A 126 19.43 -28.72 38.93
CA LYS A 126 18.90 -29.69 39.92
C LYS A 126 17.46 -30.09 39.64
N LYS A 127 16.62 -29.12 39.23
CA LYS A 127 15.22 -29.43 38.84
C LYS A 127 15.17 -30.28 37.58
N LYS A 128 15.97 -29.96 36.57
CA LYS A 128 16.06 -30.76 35.32
C LYS A 128 16.53 -32.19 35.63
N GLN A 129 17.63 -32.33 36.39
CA GLN A 129 18.13 -33.64 36.77
C GLN A 129 17.14 -34.45 37.59
N THR A 130 16.37 -33.82 38.49
CA THR A 130 15.30 -34.48 39.25
C THR A 130 14.17 -34.93 38.34
N CYS A 131 13.79 -34.11 37.33
CA CYS A 131 12.76 -34.48 36.34
C CYS A 131 13.26 -35.61 35.43
N LEU A 132 14.49 -35.54 34.94
CA LEU A 132 15.12 -36.62 34.15
C LEU A 132 15.16 -37.93 34.91
N LYS A 133 15.58 -37.89 36.17
CA LYS A 133 15.65 -39.11 37.03
C LYS A 133 14.28 -39.72 37.32
N ARG A 134 13.21 -38.89 37.45
CA ARG A 134 11.87 -39.38 37.84
C ARG A 134 10.97 -39.69 36.63
N TYR A 135 11.10 -38.94 35.55
CA TYR A 135 10.16 -38.94 34.42
C TYR A 135 10.83 -39.16 33.05
N GLY A 136 12.17 -39.29 33.01
CA GLY A 136 12.90 -39.45 31.76
C GLY A 136 12.91 -38.22 30.86
N VAL A 137 12.39 -37.08 31.30
CA VAL A 137 12.27 -35.83 30.52
C VAL A 137 12.81 -34.65 31.35
N GLU A 138 13.33 -33.62 30.71
CA GLU A 138 13.88 -32.44 31.39
C GLU A 138 12.85 -31.64 32.21
N HIS A 139 11.57 -31.77 31.84
CA HIS A 139 10.49 -31.04 32.49
C HIS A 139 9.23 -31.91 32.58
N VAL A 140 8.56 -31.91 33.72
CA VAL A 140 7.36 -32.71 34.02
C VAL A 140 6.26 -32.54 32.94
N TRP A 141 6.16 -31.34 32.33
CA TRP A 141 5.19 -31.08 31.29
C TRP A 141 5.49 -31.76 29.93
N LEU A 142 6.70 -32.30 29.76
CA LEU A 142 7.09 -33.05 28.57
C LEU A 142 6.77 -34.54 28.68
N ASP A 143 6.42 -35.00 29.89
CA ASP A 143 6.04 -36.38 30.15
C ASP A 143 4.66 -36.68 29.54
N SER A 144 4.59 -37.71 28.69
CA SER A 144 3.38 -38.09 27.95
C SER A 144 2.27 -38.56 28.86
N ASP A 145 2.60 -39.32 29.93
CA ASP A 145 1.62 -39.90 30.84
C ASP A 145 0.98 -38.83 31.73
N ILE A 146 1.79 -37.88 32.17
CA ILE A 146 1.30 -36.72 32.94
C ILE A 146 0.39 -35.84 32.07
N GLN A 147 0.78 -35.62 30.81
CA GLN A 147 -0.09 -34.90 29.87
C GLN A 147 -1.39 -35.64 29.59
N ALA A 148 -1.32 -36.95 29.40
CA ALA A 148 -2.51 -37.78 29.18
C ALA A 148 -3.44 -37.76 30.41
N LYS A 149 -2.89 -37.94 31.63
CA LYS A 149 -3.67 -37.85 32.87
C LYS A 149 -4.33 -36.49 33.06
N ARG A 150 -3.60 -35.40 32.75
CA ARG A 150 -4.15 -34.04 32.80
C ARG A 150 -5.28 -33.87 31.79
N LYS A 151 -5.07 -34.30 30.53
CA LYS A 151 -6.09 -34.22 29.48
C LYS A 151 -7.34 -34.98 29.90
N ASN A 152 -7.18 -36.20 30.43
CA ASN A 152 -8.30 -37.01 30.91
C ASN A 152 -9.05 -36.32 32.07
N THR A 153 -8.34 -35.79 33.04
CA THR A 153 -8.95 -35.06 34.16
C THR A 153 -9.72 -33.82 33.69
N LEU A 154 -9.15 -33.06 32.73
CA LEU A 154 -9.82 -31.91 32.17
C LEU A 154 -11.03 -32.30 31.33
N PHE A 155 -10.92 -33.39 30.56
CA PHE A 155 -12.04 -33.90 29.74
C PHE A 155 -13.17 -34.40 30.60
N GLN A 156 -12.85 -35.15 31.67
CA GLN A 156 -13.85 -35.61 32.63
C GLN A 156 -14.56 -34.47 33.37
N LYS A 157 -13.82 -33.40 33.68
CA LYS A 157 -14.36 -32.28 34.45
C LYS A 157 -15.11 -31.25 33.60
N TYR A 158 -14.64 -31.00 32.38
CA TYR A 158 -15.11 -29.89 31.54
C TYR A 158 -15.59 -30.33 30.15
N GLY A 159 -15.56 -31.61 29.81
CA GLY A 159 -15.91 -32.12 28.48
C GLY A 159 -14.95 -31.65 27.37
N ALA A 160 -13.79 -31.08 27.73
CA ALA A 160 -12.86 -30.48 26.78
C ALA A 160 -11.42 -30.55 27.29
N SER A 161 -10.45 -30.28 26.43
CA SER A 161 -9.01 -30.28 26.75
C SER A 161 -8.57 -29.16 27.71
N GLY A 162 -9.48 -28.27 28.10
CA GLY A 162 -9.25 -27.21 29.07
C GLY A 162 -10.54 -26.60 29.61
N PRO A 163 -10.49 -25.88 30.76
CA PRO A 163 -11.67 -25.29 31.39
C PRO A 163 -12.46 -24.34 30.48
N MET A 164 -11.78 -23.64 29.57
CA MET A 164 -12.41 -22.72 28.62
C MET A 164 -13.14 -23.44 27.46
N GLY A 165 -13.04 -24.78 27.35
CA GLY A 165 -13.87 -25.58 26.46
C GLY A 165 -15.31 -25.80 26.97
N ASP A 166 -15.51 -25.64 28.25
CA ASP A 166 -16.82 -25.76 28.90
C ASP A 166 -17.65 -24.48 28.70
N LYS A 167 -18.89 -24.67 28.17
CA LYS A 167 -19.82 -23.55 27.90
C LYS A 167 -20.19 -22.76 29.17
N GLN A 168 -20.34 -23.45 30.31
CA GLN A 168 -20.68 -22.77 31.57
C GLN A 168 -19.52 -21.93 32.09
N VAL A 169 -18.27 -22.40 31.95
CA VAL A 169 -17.06 -21.67 32.32
C VAL A 169 -16.90 -20.47 31.41
N GLN A 170 -17.13 -20.63 30.10
CA GLN A 170 -17.11 -19.50 29.15
C GLN A 170 -18.17 -18.45 29.49
N GLN A 171 -19.38 -18.87 29.81
CA GLN A 171 -20.48 -17.97 30.18
C GLN A 171 -20.17 -17.19 31.48
N LYS A 172 -19.64 -17.89 32.50
CA LYS A 172 -19.18 -17.23 33.74
C LYS A 172 -18.04 -16.24 33.48
N ALA A 173 -17.09 -16.61 32.62
CA ALA A 173 -16.00 -15.71 32.25
C ALA A 173 -16.50 -14.47 31.52
N LYS A 174 -17.44 -14.63 30.57
CA LYS A 174 -18.11 -13.53 29.88
C LYS A 174 -18.87 -12.62 30.84
N GLN A 175 -19.70 -13.18 31.72
CA GLN A 175 -20.43 -12.41 32.72
C GLN A 175 -19.51 -11.63 33.65
N THR A 176 -18.43 -12.25 34.13
CA THR A 176 -17.44 -11.58 34.96
C THR A 176 -16.72 -10.44 34.20
N SER A 177 -16.46 -10.64 32.90
CA SER A 177 -15.87 -9.61 32.06
C SER A 177 -16.85 -8.45 31.82
N LEU A 178 -18.12 -8.73 31.54
CA LEU A 178 -19.19 -7.74 31.38
C LEU A 178 -19.35 -6.89 32.66
N GLN A 179 -19.38 -7.55 33.82
CA GLN A 179 -19.51 -6.83 35.11
C GLN A 179 -18.31 -5.95 35.43
N ARG A 180 -17.09 -6.37 35.03
CA ARG A 180 -15.86 -5.62 35.39
C ARG A 180 -15.48 -4.56 34.37
N TYR A 181 -15.73 -4.82 33.11
CA TYR A 181 -15.17 -4.04 31.99
C TYR A 181 -16.25 -3.55 30.98
N GLY A 182 -17.51 -3.91 31.17
CA GLY A 182 -18.59 -3.54 30.24
C GLY A 182 -18.54 -4.28 28.89
N VAL A 183 -17.67 -5.28 28.76
CA VAL A 183 -17.48 -6.04 27.50
C VAL A 183 -17.36 -7.53 27.79
N GLU A 184 -17.74 -8.37 26.82
CA GLU A 184 -17.71 -9.83 27.00
C GLU A 184 -16.30 -10.42 27.16
N HIS A 185 -15.29 -9.77 26.61
CA HIS A 185 -13.90 -10.20 26.71
C HIS A 185 -13.01 -9.02 27.13
N PRO A 186 -12.12 -9.18 28.14
CA PRO A 186 -11.27 -8.09 28.65
C PRO A 186 -10.45 -7.38 27.56
N ALA A 187 -9.98 -8.12 26.55
CA ALA A 187 -9.24 -7.56 25.43
C ALA A 187 -10.07 -6.62 24.50
N GLN A 188 -11.39 -6.58 24.67
CA GLN A 188 -12.25 -5.65 23.94
C GLN A 188 -12.35 -4.30 24.64
N SER A 189 -12.07 -4.25 25.97
CA SER A 189 -12.12 -3.02 26.74
C SER A 189 -11.11 -1.99 26.25
N PRO A 190 -11.55 -0.76 25.94
CA PRO A 190 -10.64 0.33 25.54
C PRO A 190 -9.59 0.62 26.61
N GLU A 191 -9.96 0.56 27.86
CA GLU A 191 -9.06 0.81 28.98
C GLU A 191 -7.92 -0.22 29.05
N ILE A 192 -8.22 -1.51 28.88
CA ILE A 192 -7.22 -2.58 28.87
C ILE A 192 -6.32 -2.46 27.64
N LYS A 193 -6.91 -2.16 26.48
CA LYS A 193 -6.15 -1.94 25.24
C LYS A 193 -5.18 -0.78 25.39
N ASN A 194 -5.63 0.33 25.95
CA ASN A 194 -4.79 1.51 26.15
C ASN A 194 -3.66 1.22 27.16
N LYS A 195 -3.96 0.60 28.30
CA LYS A 195 -2.92 0.18 29.25
C LYS A 195 -1.88 -0.76 28.65
N ALA A 196 -2.32 -1.71 27.83
CA ALA A 196 -1.41 -2.62 27.13
C ALA A 196 -0.55 -1.87 26.09
N ARG A 197 -1.15 -0.93 25.36
CA ARG A 197 -0.44 -0.08 24.39
C ARG A 197 0.60 0.80 25.09
N GLU A 198 0.21 1.52 26.12
CA GLU A 198 1.11 2.38 26.92
C GLU A 198 2.26 1.60 27.54
N HIS A 199 1.97 0.39 28.08
CA HIS A 199 3.01 -0.47 28.61
C HIS A 199 4.01 -0.90 27.54
N PHE A 200 3.50 -1.27 26.36
CA PHE A 200 4.33 -1.72 25.24
C PHE A 200 5.15 -0.56 24.66
N GLU A 201 4.55 0.62 24.53
CA GLU A 201 5.20 1.84 24.08
C GLU A 201 6.32 2.28 25.03
N ARG A 202 6.06 2.26 26.34
CA ARG A 202 7.07 2.58 27.38
C ARG A 202 8.27 1.62 27.35
N LYS A 203 8.03 0.35 27.00
CA LYS A 203 9.08 -0.67 27.02
C LYS A 203 9.84 -0.78 25.70
N TYR A 204 9.19 -0.58 24.58
CA TYR A 204 9.74 -0.86 23.25
C TYR A 204 9.67 0.33 22.28
N GLY A 205 9.12 1.48 22.68
CA GLY A 205 8.98 2.66 21.83
C GLY A 205 7.95 2.50 20.69
N THR A 206 7.14 1.45 20.72
CA THR A 206 6.14 1.14 19.67
C THR A 206 4.84 0.62 20.26
N HIS A 207 3.75 0.69 19.49
CA HIS A 207 2.42 0.28 19.96
C HIS A 207 2.12 -1.23 19.83
N ALA A 208 2.91 -1.97 19.04
CA ALA A 208 2.65 -3.38 18.75
C ALA A 208 3.94 -4.20 18.62
N ALA A 209 3.87 -5.47 19.06
CA ALA A 209 5.01 -6.38 19.07
C ALA A 209 5.69 -6.54 17.71
N MET A 210 4.89 -6.56 16.62
CA MET A 210 5.41 -6.72 15.26
C MET A 210 6.08 -5.46 14.68
N GLN A 211 6.00 -4.33 15.38
CA GLN A 211 6.74 -3.12 15.05
C GLN A 211 8.14 -3.12 15.67
N VAL A 212 8.40 -3.98 16.63
CA VAL A 212 9.72 -4.17 17.22
C VAL A 212 10.55 -5.06 16.29
N PRO A 213 11.68 -4.57 15.72
CA PRO A 213 12.48 -5.32 14.75
C PRO A 213 12.87 -6.70 15.24
N GLU A 214 13.37 -6.81 16.47
CA GLU A 214 13.81 -8.07 17.07
C GLU A 214 12.70 -9.12 17.15
N PHE A 215 11.45 -8.73 17.47
CA PHE A 215 10.32 -9.67 17.51
C PHE A 215 9.88 -10.09 16.13
N LYS A 216 9.91 -9.16 15.18
CA LYS A 216 9.61 -9.43 13.78
C LYS A 216 10.62 -10.41 13.17
N GLU A 217 11.91 -10.19 13.40
CA GLU A 217 12.99 -11.07 12.95
C GLU A 217 12.88 -12.47 13.56
N LYS A 218 12.68 -12.57 14.89
CA LYS A 218 12.43 -13.86 15.56
C LYS A 218 11.23 -14.59 15.01
N TYR A 219 10.11 -13.87 14.76
CA TYR A 219 8.93 -14.46 14.18
C TYR A 219 9.19 -14.98 12.77
N VAL A 220 9.82 -14.15 11.92
CA VAL A 220 10.17 -14.53 10.55
C VAL A 220 11.12 -15.72 10.54
N ALA A 221 12.18 -15.73 11.35
CA ALA A 221 13.11 -16.85 11.46
C ALA A 221 12.39 -18.14 11.86
N THR A 222 11.53 -18.08 12.90
CA THR A 222 10.73 -19.24 13.33
C THR A 222 9.76 -19.72 12.26
N SER A 223 9.12 -18.79 11.53
CA SER A 223 8.20 -19.11 10.43
C SER A 223 8.92 -19.74 9.25
N MET A 224 10.09 -19.21 8.88
CA MET A 224 10.95 -19.77 7.83
C MET A 224 11.41 -21.19 8.19
N GLN A 225 11.85 -21.41 9.43
CA GLN A 225 12.27 -22.74 9.90
C GLN A 225 11.13 -23.76 9.87
N ARG A 226 9.90 -23.36 10.26
CA ARG A 226 8.75 -24.29 10.35
C ARG A 226 8.01 -24.50 9.04
N TYR A 227 7.90 -23.45 8.23
CA TYR A 227 6.99 -23.41 7.09
C TYR A 227 7.65 -23.05 5.76
N GLY A 228 8.95 -22.70 5.75
CA GLY A 228 9.68 -22.28 4.55
C GLY A 228 9.22 -20.93 3.98
N VAL A 229 8.40 -20.17 4.73
CA VAL A 229 7.89 -18.85 4.32
C VAL A 229 7.99 -17.87 5.50
N PRO A 230 8.20 -16.56 5.23
CA PRO A 230 8.31 -15.54 6.28
C PRO A 230 7.08 -15.44 7.19
N TRP A 231 5.90 -15.76 6.67
CA TRP A 231 4.63 -15.64 7.39
C TRP A 231 3.79 -16.90 7.22
N ALA A 232 3.31 -17.48 8.31
CA ALA A 232 2.53 -18.72 8.30
C ALA A 232 1.28 -18.66 7.40
N TYR A 233 0.64 -17.50 7.24
CA TYR A 233 -0.52 -17.32 6.36
C TYR A 233 -0.16 -17.39 4.85
N GLN A 234 1.13 -17.31 4.50
CA GLN A 234 1.58 -17.40 3.10
C GLN A 234 1.68 -18.85 2.60
N THR A 235 1.62 -19.84 3.50
CA THR A 235 1.65 -21.25 3.10
C THR A 235 0.44 -21.60 2.22
N LYS A 236 0.64 -22.51 1.28
CA LYS A 236 -0.44 -23.00 0.40
C LYS A 236 -1.61 -23.58 1.22
N GLU A 237 -1.30 -24.31 2.30
CA GLU A 237 -2.30 -24.90 3.18
C GLU A 237 -3.13 -23.85 3.92
N SER A 238 -2.49 -22.81 4.48
CA SER A 238 -3.21 -21.73 5.17
C SER A 238 -4.12 -20.96 4.22
N LYS A 239 -3.64 -20.67 3.01
CA LYS A 239 -4.43 -20.02 1.96
C LYS A 239 -5.61 -20.89 1.53
N ALA A 240 -5.38 -22.18 1.32
CA ALA A 240 -6.44 -23.12 0.96
C ALA A 240 -7.50 -23.26 2.07
N LYS A 241 -7.07 -23.39 3.34
CA LYS A 241 -8.00 -23.44 4.49
C LYS A 241 -8.82 -22.16 4.61
N ALA A 242 -8.18 -20.98 4.46
CA ALA A 242 -8.88 -19.71 4.49
C ALA A 242 -9.90 -19.61 3.33
N ALA A 243 -9.48 -19.94 2.10
CA ALA A 243 -10.36 -19.94 0.93
C ALA A 243 -11.55 -20.88 1.10
N ASN A 244 -11.32 -22.09 1.60
CA ASN A 244 -12.40 -23.05 1.86
C ASN A 244 -13.37 -22.55 2.94
N THR A 245 -12.86 -21.98 4.03
CA THR A 245 -13.70 -21.40 5.10
C THR A 245 -14.56 -20.25 4.58
N ILE A 246 -13.98 -19.39 3.75
CA ILE A 246 -14.70 -18.25 3.14
C ILE A 246 -15.73 -18.79 2.14
N LYS A 247 -15.36 -19.76 1.30
CA LYS A 247 -16.27 -20.39 0.34
C LYS A 247 -17.46 -21.05 1.03
N GLN A 248 -17.23 -21.77 2.14
CA GLN A 248 -18.31 -22.39 2.93
C GLN A 248 -19.26 -21.36 3.56
N ARG A 249 -18.73 -20.22 4.01
CA ARG A 249 -19.53 -19.18 4.68
C ARG A 249 -20.26 -18.25 3.73
N TYR A 250 -19.65 -17.94 2.60
CA TYR A 250 -20.10 -16.85 1.71
C TYR A 250 -20.24 -17.26 0.25
N GLY A 251 -20.06 -18.53 -0.09
CA GLY A 251 -20.20 -19.02 -1.46
C GLY A 251 -19.04 -18.69 -2.40
N ASN A 252 -18.06 -17.90 -1.97
CA ASN A 252 -16.90 -17.49 -2.79
C ASN A 252 -15.60 -17.70 -2.01
N ALA A 253 -14.53 -18.12 -2.68
CA ALA A 253 -13.22 -18.36 -2.06
C ALA A 253 -12.50 -17.04 -1.65
N VAL A 254 -12.91 -15.91 -2.18
CA VAL A 254 -12.36 -14.58 -1.91
C VAL A 254 -13.43 -13.72 -1.25
N TYR A 255 -13.25 -13.37 0.02
CA TYR A 255 -14.24 -12.61 0.79
C TYR A 255 -14.60 -11.26 0.15
N GLN A 256 -13.64 -10.55 -0.42
CA GLN A 256 -13.86 -9.27 -1.10
C GLN A 256 -14.78 -9.36 -2.34
N ARG A 257 -15.00 -10.58 -2.87
CA ARG A 257 -15.93 -10.82 -3.99
C ARG A 257 -17.32 -11.28 -3.53
N THR A 258 -17.57 -11.26 -2.23
CA THR A 258 -18.87 -11.66 -1.68
C THR A 258 -19.79 -10.45 -1.54
N GLU A 259 -21.06 -10.67 -1.69
CA GLU A 259 -22.08 -9.64 -1.51
C GLU A 259 -22.08 -9.07 -0.07
N ASP A 260 -21.84 -9.93 0.93
CA ASP A 260 -21.70 -9.50 2.34
C ASP A 260 -20.56 -8.48 2.54
N TYR A 261 -19.40 -8.71 1.91
CA TYR A 261 -18.31 -7.72 1.93
C TYR A 261 -18.71 -6.42 1.25
N HIS A 262 -19.30 -6.52 0.07
CA HIS A 262 -19.69 -5.36 -0.73
C HIS A 262 -20.71 -4.49 0.01
N ASN A 263 -21.75 -5.10 0.57
CA ASN A 263 -22.76 -4.40 1.35
C ASN A 263 -22.18 -3.75 2.62
N LYS A 264 -21.31 -4.45 3.36
CA LYS A 264 -20.62 -3.88 4.53
C LYS A 264 -19.71 -2.73 4.16
N PHE A 265 -18.99 -2.84 3.04
CA PHE A 265 -18.13 -1.78 2.54
C PHE A 265 -18.94 -0.53 2.18
N ILE A 266 -19.99 -0.68 1.36
CA ILE A 266 -20.88 0.42 0.98
C ILE A 266 -21.50 1.07 2.22
N ASN A 267 -22.08 0.28 3.13
CA ASN A 267 -22.68 0.81 4.35
C ASN A 267 -21.68 1.58 5.22
N SER A 268 -20.45 1.10 5.32
CA SER A 268 -19.38 1.80 6.02
C SER A 268 -18.99 3.10 5.33
N MET A 269 -18.89 3.10 3.99
CA MET A 269 -18.59 4.30 3.21
C MET A 269 -19.68 5.35 3.32
N LEU A 270 -20.96 4.93 3.21
CA LEU A 270 -22.11 5.82 3.38
C LEU A 270 -22.16 6.43 4.79
N ALA A 271 -21.91 5.61 5.83
CA ALA A 271 -21.94 6.06 7.22
C ALA A 271 -20.83 7.07 7.56
N HIS A 272 -19.62 6.92 6.98
CA HIS A 272 -18.47 7.76 7.31
C HIS A 272 -18.26 8.92 6.34
N TYR A 273 -18.62 8.76 5.08
CA TYR A 273 -18.27 9.70 4.01
C TYR A 273 -19.45 10.12 3.14
N GLY A 274 -20.64 9.56 3.35
CA GLY A 274 -21.83 9.87 2.57
C GLY A 274 -21.81 9.43 1.11
N VAL A 275 -20.87 8.54 0.74
CA VAL A 275 -20.68 8.04 -0.64
C VAL A 275 -20.51 6.53 -0.65
N GLU A 276 -20.84 5.86 -1.75
CA GLU A 276 -20.71 4.39 -1.85
C GLU A 276 -19.28 3.92 -2.13
N SER A 277 -18.45 4.80 -2.69
CA SER A 277 -17.07 4.48 -3.08
C SER A 277 -16.10 5.61 -2.69
N PRO A 278 -14.86 5.30 -2.27
CA PRO A 278 -13.82 6.30 -1.98
C PRO A 278 -13.56 7.26 -3.14
N MET A 279 -13.72 6.77 -4.38
CA MET A 279 -13.51 7.59 -5.59
C MET A 279 -14.62 8.61 -5.87
N GLN A 280 -15.72 8.57 -5.12
CA GLN A 280 -16.79 9.57 -5.18
C GLN A 280 -16.57 10.70 -4.18
N SER A 281 -15.75 10.49 -3.14
CA SER A 281 -15.43 11.51 -2.12
C SER A 281 -14.22 12.33 -2.54
N ASP A 282 -14.41 13.63 -2.74
CA ASP A 282 -13.32 14.55 -3.09
C ASP A 282 -12.30 14.69 -1.94
N MET A 283 -12.76 14.58 -0.70
CA MET A 283 -11.89 14.59 0.48
C MET A 283 -10.95 13.38 0.47
N LEU A 284 -11.45 12.16 0.24
CA LEU A 284 -10.62 10.95 0.18
C LEU A 284 -9.68 10.93 -1.03
N LYS A 285 -10.11 11.48 -2.16
CA LYS A 285 -9.23 11.69 -3.33
C LYS A 285 -8.07 12.61 -2.98
N ALA A 286 -8.35 13.76 -2.41
CA ALA A 286 -7.34 14.75 -2.02
C ALA A 286 -6.35 14.19 -0.97
N GLU A 287 -6.84 13.46 0.03
CA GLU A 287 -6.00 12.80 1.04
C GLU A 287 -5.10 11.72 0.41
N ALA A 288 -5.64 10.91 -0.48
CA ALA A 288 -4.88 9.91 -1.22
C ALA A 288 -3.84 10.53 -2.15
N GLU A 289 -4.15 11.65 -2.82
CA GLU A 289 -3.21 12.42 -3.63
C GLU A 289 -2.10 13.04 -2.77
N SER A 290 -2.45 13.68 -1.66
CA SER A 290 -1.49 14.24 -0.71
C SER A 290 -0.53 13.18 -0.16
N THR A 291 -1.07 12.02 0.20
CA THR A 291 -0.26 10.89 0.69
C THR A 291 0.70 10.38 -0.39
N ARG A 292 0.24 10.26 -1.64
CA ARG A 292 1.09 9.85 -2.77
C ARG A 292 2.16 10.89 -3.06
N MET A 293 1.78 12.17 -3.07
CA MET A 293 2.72 13.29 -3.26
C MET A 293 3.82 13.29 -2.21
N LEU A 294 3.45 13.12 -0.93
CA LEU A 294 4.39 13.08 0.20
C LEU A 294 5.34 11.87 0.13
N ARG A 295 4.83 10.70 -0.24
CA ARG A 295 5.62 9.45 -0.22
C ARG A 295 6.41 9.22 -1.50
N TYR A 296 5.90 9.64 -2.64
CA TYR A 296 6.39 9.23 -3.95
C TYR A 296 6.64 10.40 -4.92
N GLY A 297 6.34 11.64 -4.52
CA GLY A 297 6.50 12.82 -5.38
C GLY A 297 5.51 12.88 -6.55
N THR A 298 4.42 12.11 -6.51
CA THR A 298 3.41 12.06 -7.58
C THR A 298 2.00 11.91 -7.04
N LYS A 299 1.02 12.51 -7.72
CA LYS A 299 -0.41 12.40 -7.35
C LYS A 299 -1.05 11.08 -7.76
N HIS A 300 -0.55 10.43 -8.81
CA HIS A 300 -1.17 9.25 -9.41
C HIS A 300 -0.50 7.94 -9.02
N ALA A 301 -1.30 6.95 -8.60
CA ALA A 301 -0.80 5.65 -8.17
C ALA A 301 -0.03 4.89 -9.28
N CYS A 302 -0.44 5.06 -10.54
CA CYS A 302 0.25 4.45 -11.69
C CYS A 302 1.67 4.97 -11.91
N LEU A 303 2.00 6.17 -11.37
CA LEU A 303 3.33 6.75 -11.46
C LEU A 303 4.27 6.31 -10.32
N VAL A 304 3.75 5.62 -9.31
CA VAL A 304 4.50 5.18 -8.11
C VAL A 304 5.37 3.94 -8.35
N ASN A 305 4.95 3.05 -9.25
CA ASN A 305 5.63 1.79 -9.49
C ASN A 305 6.88 2.00 -10.37
N GLN A 306 8.04 1.95 -9.79
CA GLN A 306 9.32 1.99 -10.52
C GLN A 306 9.56 0.76 -11.41
N ASP A 307 8.93 -0.38 -11.12
CA ASP A 307 8.99 -1.60 -11.95
C ASP A 307 7.77 -1.69 -12.89
N ARG A 308 7.68 -0.73 -13.83
CA ARG A 308 6.61 -0.68 -14.85
C ARG A 308 6.75 -1.73 -15.94
N THR A 309 7.87 -2.42 -15.99
CA THR A 309 8.17 -3.41 -17.04
C THR A 309 7.13 -4.55 -17.12
N LYS A 310 6.42 -4.82 -16.02
CA LYS A 310 5.37 -5.86 -15.95
C LYS A 310 4.01 -5.44 -16.48
N SER A 311 3.74 -4.13 -16.61
CA SER A 311 2.46 -3.57 -17.05
C SER A 311 2.50 -2.93 -18.43
N ILE A 312 3.66 -2.92 -19.10
CA ILE A 312 3.81 -2.34 -20.43
C ILE A 312 2.92 -3.09 -21.42
N SER A 313 2.13 -2.34 -22.22
CA SER A 313 1.26 -2.91 -23.23
C SER A 313 2.06 -3.62 -24.34
N ALA A 314 1.45 -4.60 -24.98
CA ALA A 314 2.09 -5.28 -26.12
C ALA A 314 2.39 -4.30 -27.27
N VAL A 315 1.53 -3.31 -27.48
CA VAL A 315 1.71 -2.28 -28.52
C VAL A 315 2.89 -1.39 -28.19
N ASN A 316 3.03 -0.92 -26.93
CA ASN A 316 4.15 -0.09 -26.50
C ASN A 316 5.49 -0.82 -26.68
N ARG A 317 5.55 -2.10 -26.30
CA ARG A 317 6.74 -2.93 -26.53
C ARG A 317 7.06 -3.13 -28.02
N ALA A 318 6.03 -3.40 -28.82
CA ALA A 318 6.21 -3.59 -30.25
C ALA A 318 6.75 -2.32 -30.92
N PHE A 319 6.20 -1.16 -30.57
CA PHE A 319 6.66 0.13 -31.10
C PHE A 319 8.07 0.49 -30.62
N SER A 320 8.38 0.27 -29.34
CA SER A 320 9.74 0.46 -28.81
C SER A 320 10.76 -0.40 -29.53
N ASN A 321 10.46 -1.70 -29.73
CA ASN A 321 11.32 -2.61 -30.47
C ASN A 321 11.48 -2.18 -31.92
N TYR A 322 10.41 -1.67 -32.53
CA TYR A 322 10.46 -1.13 -33.89
C TYR A 322 11.37 0.12 -33.97
N LEU A 323 11.32 1.03 -33.00
CA LEU A 323 12.25 2.15 -32.91
C LEU A 323 13.70 1.68 -32.76
N LEU A 324 13.95 0.73 -31.85
CA LEU A 324 15.30 0.16 -31.62
C LEU A 324 15.85 -0.52 -32.87
N SER A 325 15.03 -1.27 -33.62
CA SER A 325 15.43 -1.91 -34.86
C SER A 325 15.79 -0.90 -35.98
N ASN A 326 15.27 0.33 -35.86
CA ASN A 326 15.62 1.45 -36.74
C ASN A 326 16.73 2.37 -36.16
N GLY A 327 17.44 1.90 -35.10
CA GLY A 327 18.56 2.63 -34.49
C GLY A 327 18.14 3.85 -33.66
N ILE A 328 16.88 3.93 -33.20
CA ILE A 328 16.35 5.05 -32.42
C ILE A 328 16.24 4.62 -30.95
N PRO A 329 17.15 5.09 -30.07
CA PRO A 329 17.06 4.87 -28.63
C PRO A 329 15.78 5.48 -28.06
N ASN A 330 15.13 4.78 -27.15
CA ASN A 330 13.88 5.23 -26.54
C ASN A 330 13.72 4.75 -25.10
N GLU A 331 12.86 5.41 -24.35
CA GLU A 331 12.48 5.08 -22.98
C GLU A 331 10.98 4.76 -22.97
N LEU A 332 10.60 3.59 -22.43
CA LEU A 332 9.20 3.19 -22.25
C LEU A 332 8.62 3.78 -20.95
N GLU A 333 7.32 4.09 -20.97
CA GLU A 333 6.55 4.54 -19.80
C GLU A 333 7.20 5.76 -19.11
N TYR A 334 7.59 6.75 -19.89
CA TYR A 334 8.24 7.95 -19.36
C TYR A 334 7.29 8.79 -18.51
N ALA A 335 7.68 9.05 -17.25
CA ALA A 335 6.85 9.78 -16.30
C ALA A 335 7.21 11.25 -16.22
N LEU A 336 6.22 12.11 -16.37
CA LEU A 336 6.17 13.46 -15.84
C LEU A 336 5.44 13.47 -14.48
N PRO A 337 5.49 14.56 -13.70
CA PRO A 337 4.91 14.57 -12.34
C PRO A 337 3.47 14.07 -12.23
N ASP A 338 2.61 14.42 -13.21
CA ASP A 338 1.18 14.08 -13.16
C ASP A 338 0.73 13.11 -14.27
N LYS A 339 1.56 12.82 -15.26
CA LYS A 339 1.20 11.95 -16.40
C LYS A 339 2.38 11.08 -16.83
N ALA A 340 2.08 9.84 -17.24
CA ALA A 340 3.06 9.00 -17.94
C ALA A 340 2.75 9.00 -19.44
N TYR A 341 3.78 8.81 -20.26
CA TYR A 341 3.72 8.72 -21.71
C TYR A 341 4.34 7.41 -22.17
N ASP A 342 3.76 6.79 -23.18
CA ASP A 342 4.11 5.42 -23.57
C ASP A 342 5.57 5.26 -23.97
N VAL A 343 6.09 6.21 -24.78
CA VAL A 343 7.47 6.18 -25.26
C VAL A 343 8.07 7.59 -25.28
N LYS A 344 9.34 7.71 -24.93
CA LYS A 344 10.11 8.94 -25.08
C LYS A 344 11.27 8.73 -26.03
N VAL A 345 11.43 9.65 -26.98
CA VAL A 345 12.58 9.76 -27.89
C VAL A 345 13.14 11.17 -27.76
N GLU A 346 14.31 11.32 -27.17
CA GLU A 346 14.92 12.64 -26.86
C GLU A 346 13.94 13.60 -26.14
N SER A 347 13.60 14.74 -26.74
CA SER A 347 12.63 15.72 -26.24
C SER A 347 11.19 15.49 -26.75
N THR A 348 10.89 14.33 -27.31
CA THR A 348 9.58 14.00 -27.85
C THR A 348 8.95 12.86 -27.06
N LEU A 349 7.75 13.09 -26.56
CA LEU A 349 6.87 12.11 -25.95
C LEU A 349 5.93 11.55 -27.00
N ILE A 350 5.72 10.25 -26.99
CA ILE A 350 4.87 9.54 -27.94
C ILE A 350 3.77 8.82 -27.17
N GLU A 351 2.54 9.02 -27.59
CA GLU A 351 1.34 8.35 -27.11
C GLU A 351 0.84 7.39 -28.19
N LEU A 352 0.76 6.12 -27.85
CA LEU A 352 0.17 5.11 -28.71
C LEU A 352 -1.30 4.97 -28.33
N ASN A 353 -2.18 5.28 -29.26
CA ASN A 353 -3.61 5.35 -28.99
C ASN A 353 -4.38 4.26 -29.75
N PRO A 354 -4.34 2.99 -29.31
CA PRO A 354 -5.19 1.96 -29.89
C PRO A 354 -6.66 2.35 -29.72
N THR A 355 -7.41 2.39 -30.80
CA THR A 355 -8.80 2.87 -30.82
C THR A 355 -9.69 2.10 -29.85
N TYR A 356 -9.41 0.81 -29.64
CA TYR A 356 -10.15 -0.01 -28.68
C TYR A 356 -10.13 0.55 -27.27
N THR A 357 -9.01 1.10 -26.82
CA THR A 357 -8.83 1.67 -25.46
C THR A 357 -9.04 3.19 -25.44
N HIS A 358 -8.90 3.87 -26.59
CA HIS A 358 -8.92 5.32 -26.69
C HIS A 358 -10.19 5.89 -27.35
N ASN A 359 -11.26 5.09 -27.48
CA ASN A 359 -12.54 5.57 -28.03
C ASN A 359 -13.38 6.33 -26.99
N SER A 360 -14.34 7.11 -27.47
CA SER A 360 -15.20 7.96 -26.63
C SER A 360 -16.48 7.28 -26.13
N ILE A 361 -16.79 6.06 -26.58
CA ILE A 361 -17.96 5.30 -26.10
C ILE A 361 -17.61 4.29 -25.00
N GLY A 362 -16.32 3.98 -24.83
CA GLY A 362 -15.82 3.09 -23.80
C GLY A 362 -15.77 1.61 -24.21
N ASN A 363 -15.28 0.82 -23.27
CA ASN A 363 -15.15 -0.63 -23.35
C ASN A 363 -15.10 -1.22 -21.94
N HIS A 364 -14.77 -2.52 -21.79
CA HIS A 364 -14.67 -3.14 -20.47
C HIS A 364 -13.53 -2.61 -19.56
N PHE A 365 -12.52 -1.93 -20.13
CA PHE A 365 -11.44 -1.26 -19.37
C PHE A 365 -11.81 0.17 -18.98
N ASN A 366 -12.48 0.89 -19.87
CA ASN A 366 -12.95 2.25 -19.66
C ASN A 366 -14.43 2.35 -20.05
N ARG A 367 -15.32 2.13 -19.08
CA ARG A 367 -16.77 2.02 -19.31
C ARG A 367 -17.41 3.28 -19.87
N ASN A 368 -16.86 4.45 -19.57
CA ASN A 368 -17.43 5.74 -19.96
C ASN A 368 -16.79 6.34 -21.21
N GLY A 369 -15.79 5.65 -21.80
CA GLY A 369 -14.99 6.22 -22.89
C GLY A 369 -14.06 7.35 -22.44
N LEU A 370 -13.28 7.88 -23.38
CA LEU A 370 -12.41 9.03 -23.12
C LEU A 370 -13.11 10.34 -23.43
N PRO A 371 -12.92 11.39 -22.60
CA PRO A 371 -13.41 12.73 -22.89
C PRO A 371 -12.88 13.28 -24.22
N VAL A 372 -13.66 14.13 -24.87
CA VAL A 372 -13.29 14.76 -26.16
C VAL A 372 -11.92 15.46 -26.10
N GLN A 373 -11.59 16.13 -25.01
CA GLN A 373 -10.35 16.89 -24.84
C GLN A 373 -9.15 16.04 -24.36
N TYR A 374 -9.34 14.76 -24.10
CA TYR A 374 -8.33 13.91 -23.44
C TYR A 374 -6.95 13.99 -24.12
N HIS A 375 -6.88 13.79 -25.44
CA HIS A 375 -5.60 13.78 -26.16
C HIS A 375 -5.02 15.20 -26.31
N ALA A 376 -5.86 16.21 -26.52
CA ALA A 376 -5.42 17.60 -26.57
C ALA A 376 -4.85 18.09 -25.22
N GLU A 377 -5.46 17.69 -24.08
CA GLU A 377 -4.96 17.98 -22.74
C GLU A 377 -3.62 17.29 -22.45
N ARG A 378 -3.43 16.05 -22.92
CA ARG A 378 -2.14 15.36 -22.80
C ARG A 378 -1.06 16.05 -23.60
N THR A 379 -1.37 16.45 -24.86
CA THR A 379 -0.46 17.27 -25.68
C THR A 379 -0.10 18.57 -24.99
N LYS A 380 -1.09 19.30 -24.47
CA LYS A 380 -0.86 20.56 -23.75
C LYS A 380 0.05 20.36 -22.55
N TYR A 381 -0.22 19.34 -21.73
CA TYR A 381 0.59 19.04 -20.55
C TYR A 381 2.06 18.72 -20.90
N ALA A 382 2.29 17.96 -21.98
CA ALA A 382 3.64 17.68 -22.45
C ALA A 382 4.37 18.97 -22.88
N VAL A 383 3.69 19.82 -23.64
CA VAL A 383 4.24 21.10 -24.13
C VAL A 383 4.54 22.07 -22.96
N ASP A 384 3.64 22.16 -21.99
CA ASP A 384 3.82 22.96 -20.78
C ASP A 384 5.04 22.51 -19.94
N ASN A 385 5.44 21.22 -20.07
CA ASN A 385 6.63 20.65 -19.44
C ASN A 385 7.86 20.61 -20.35
N GLY A 386 7.85 21.30 -21.50
CA GLY A 386 9.00 21.46 -22.38
C GLY A 386 9.20 20.32 -23.39
N TYR A 387 8.24 19.41 -23.55
CA TYR A 387 8.31 18.31 -24.49
C TYR A 387 7.38 18.52 -25.70
N ARG A 388 7.76 17.99 -26.85
CA ARG A 388 6.85 17.77 -27.96
C ARG A 388 6.05 16.50 -27.69
N CYS A 389 4.75 16.48 -28.01
CA CYS A 389 3.92 15.28 -27.96
C CYS A 389 3.50 14.85 -29.35
N ILE A 390 3.58 13.54 -29.63
CA ILE A 390 3.11 12.90 -30.87
C ILE A 390 2.14 11.81 -30.49
N HIS A 391 0.92 11.88 -31.00
CA HIS A 391 -0.07 10.81 -30.90
C HIS A 391 0.05 9.89 -32.12
N VAL A 392 0.20 8.59 -31.88
CA VAL A 392 0.22 7.55 -32.93
C VAL A 392 -1.07 6.76 -32.85
N TRP A 393 -1.81 6.74 -33.94
CA TRP A 393 -3.12 6.12 -34.05
C TRP A 393 -3.03 4.76 -34.77
N ASP A 394 -4.04 3.91 -34.68
CA ASP A 394 -4.11 2.62 -35.39
C ASP A 394 -4.01 2.74 -36.90
N TRP A 395 -4.36 3.90 -37.48
CA TRP A 395 -4.28 4.19 -38.90
C TRP A 395 -2.98 4.85 -39.35
N ASP A 396 -2.06 5.14 -38.43
CA ASP A 396 -0.77 5.73 -38.74
C ASP A 396 0.23 4.68 -39.23
N ASP A 397 0.97 5.02 -40.28
CA ASP A 397 2.10 4.26 -40.78
C ASP A 397 3.35 4.57 -39.91
N TRP A 398 3.86 3.56 -39.18
CA TRP A 398 5.00 3.72 -38.30
C TRP A 398 6.26 4.19 -39.04
N ASP A 399 6.48 3.72 -40.30
CA ASP A 399 7.61 4.19 -41.11
C ASP A 399 7.58 5.71 -41.29
N LYS A 400 6.40 6.26 -41.52
CA LYS A 400 6.23 7.71 -41.66
C LYS A 400 6.31 8.47 -40.32
N VAL A 401 5.95 7.82 -39.23
CA VAL A 401 6.12 8.39 -37.90
C VAL A 401 7.61 8.57 -37.59
N LEU A 402 8.48 7.62 -38.00
CA LEU A 402 9.94 7.76 -37.84
C LEU A 402 10.46 9.05 -38.48
N TYR A 403 9.91 9.45 -39.62
CA TYR A 403 10.38 10.62 -40.39
C TYR A 403 10.21 11.95 -39.64
N ILE A 404 9.29 12.03 -38.72
CA ILE A 404 9.00 13.23 -37.93
C ILE A 404 9.65 13.23 -36.54
N LEU A 405 10.34 12.13 -36.17
CA LEU A 405 11.08 12.05 -34.91
C LEU A 405 12.38 12.87 -34.94
N PRO A 406 12.90 13.30 -33.79
CA PRO A 406 14.14 14.07 -33.66
C PRO A 406 15.37 13.16 -33.77
N VAL A 407 15.50 12.51 -34.94
CA VAL A 407 16.70 11.69 -35.23
C VAL A 407 17.76 12.51 -35.93
N GLU A 408 19.01 12.07 -35.83
CA GLU A 408 20.14 12.70 -36.52
C GLU A 408 19.91 12.72 -38.05
N LYS A 409 20.12 13.89 -38.68
CA LYS A 409 19.93 14.10 -40.11
C LYS A 409 21.09 14.90 -40.67
N THR A 410 21.49 14.62 -41.88
CA THR A 410 22.50 15.41 -42.58
C THR A 410 22.00 16.84 -42.77
N ALA A 411 22.67 17.81 -42.19
CA ALA A 411 22.30 19.21 -42.31
C ALA A 411 22.75 19.79 -43.66
N ILE A 412 21.83 20.43 -44.37
CA ILE A 412 22.06 21.07 -45.68
C ILE A 412 21.56 22.53 -45.60
N GLY A 413 22.33 23.48 -46.04
CA GLY A 413 21.88 24.84 -46.16
C GLY A 413 20.92 25.01 -47.36
N ALA A 414 19.78 25.69 -47.18
CA ALA A 414 18.85 25.93 -48.27
C ALA A 414 19.51 26.68 -49.46
N ARG A 415 20.55 27.51 -49.22
CA ARG A 415 21.32 28.21 -50.25
C ARG A 415 22.05 27.27 -51.21
N GLN A 416 22.36 26.06 -50.78
CA GLN A 416 23.01 25.02 -51.57
C GLN A 416 22.02 24.25 -52.45
N CYS A 417 20.72 24.50 -52.27
CA CYS A 417 19.65 23.86 -53.03
C CYS A 417 19.18 24.78 -54.17
N THR A 418 18.71 24.21 -55.26
CA THR A 418 17.94 24.93 -56.31
C THR A 418 16.46 24.74 -56.06
N VAL A 419 15.64 25.80 -56.33
CA VAL A 419 14.18 25.73 -56.29
C VAL A 419 13.68 25.51 -57.71
N GLN A 420 12.82 24.52 -57.92
CA GLN A 420 12.23 24.23 -59.23
C GLN A 420 10.76 23.82 -59.05
N ARG A 421 9.96 24.01 -60.11
CA ARG A 421 8.61 23.42 -60.18
C ARG A 421 8.73 21.90 -60.35
N VAL A 422 7.91 21.17 -59.65
CA VAL A 422 7.91 19.69 -59.64
C VAL A 422 6.70 19.18 -60.39
N SER A 423 6.86 18.11 -61.18
CA SER A 423 5.75 17.44 -61.86
C SER A 423 4.73 16.90 -60.82
N LYS A 424 3.47 16.75 -61.23
CA LYS A 424 2.44 16.15 -60.37
C LYS A 424 2.80 14.73 -59.95
N ASN A 425 3.38 13.95 -60.86
CA ASN A 425 3.76 12.57 -60.60
C ASN A 425 4.88 12.48 -59.58
N ASP A 426 5.98 13.23 -59.75
CA ASP A 426 7.11 13.24 -58.82
C ASP A 426 6.71 13.79 -57.46
N THR A 427 5.86 14.82 -57.43
CA THR A 427 5.29 15.35 -56.18
C THR A 427 4.50 14.31 -55.42
N ASN A 428 3.58 13.60 -56.11
CA ASN A 428 2.77 12.56 -55.47
C ASN A 428 3.62 11.39 -55.00
N THR A 429 4.60 10.95 -55.79
CA THR A 429 5.55 9.90 -55.40
C THR A 429 6.31 10.29 -54.16
N PHE A 430 6.85 11.51 -54.09
CA PHE A 430 7.58 12.03 -52.94
C PHE A 430 6.69 12.13 -51.69
N LEU A 431 5.49 12.72 -51.84
CA LEU A 431 4.57 12.90 -50.70
C LEU A 431 4.01 11.55 -50.19
N ASN A 432 3.65 10.63 -51.09
CA ASN A 432 3.14 9.32 -50.70
C ASN A 432 4.22 8.50 -49.94
N LYS A 433 5.48 8.69 -50.30
CA LYS A 433 6.60 8.03 -49.60
C LYS A 433 6.93 8.64 -48.27
N TYR A 434 6.96 9.98 -48.13
CA TYR A 434 7.56 10.64 -46.98
C TYR A 434 6.59 11.46 -46.13
N HIS A 435 5.46 11.90 -46.66
CA HIS A 435 4.47 12.69 -45.91
C HIS A 435 3.50 11.80 -45.16
N LEU A 436 3.22 12.12 -43.88
CA LEU A 436 2.30 11.34 -43.03
C LEU A 436 0.96 11.06 -43.72
N GLN A 437 0.33 12.10 -44.25
CA GLN A 437 -0.98 12.01 -44.93
C GLN A 437 -0.88 11.73 -46.44
N GLY A 438 0.33 11.56 -46.97
CA GLY A 438 0.53 11.38 -48.40
C GLY A 438 0.19 12.60 -49.24
N SER A 439 0.01 12.38 -50.56
CA SER A 439 -0.41 13.41 -51.50
C SER A 439 -1.88 13.80 -51.30
N CYS A 440 -2.29 14.92 -51.88
CA CYS A 440 -3.67 15.36 -51.88
C CYS A 440 -4.07 15.88 -53.27
N ASN A 441 -5.37 15.93 -53.52
CA ASN A 441 -5.90 16.55 -54.74
C ASN A 441 -5.87 18.09 -54.67
N GLY A 442 -5.97 18.76 -55.80
CA GLY A 442 -6.05 20.23 -55.87
C GLY A 442 -4.72 20.96 -55.78
N GLN A 443 -3.59 20.27 -55.89
CA GLN A 443 -2.25 20.86 -55.92
C GLN A 443 -2.05 21.58 -57.27
N MET A 444 -2.11 22.91 -57.26
CA MET A 444 -1.91 23.74 -58.43
C MET A 444 -0.46 24.15 -58.63
N TYR A 445 0.17 24.58 -57.55
CA TYR A 445 1.58 24.94 -57.54
C TYR A 445 2.38 23.96 -56.67
N ARG A 446 3.49 23.47 -57.21
CA ARG A 446 4.35 22.45 -56.61
C ARG A 446 5.79 22.85 -56.77
N TYR A 447 6.46 23.23 -55.70
CA TYR A 447 7.87 23.62 -55.64
C TYR A 447 8.68 22.59 -54.89
N GLY A 448 9.86 22.29 -55.43
CA GLY A 448 10.82 21.36 -54.80
C GLY A 448 12.18 22.04 -54.56
N LEU A 449 12.85 21.62 -53.52
CA LEU A 449 14.25 21.85 -53.32
C LEU A 449 15.04 20.67 -53.85
N TYR A 450 16.05 20.97 -54.69
CA TYR A 450 16.98 19.98 -55.23
C TYR A 450 18.38 20.24 -54.67
N TYR A 451 18.99 19.21 -54.14
CA TYR A 451 20.37 19.20 -53.70
C TYR A 451 21.10 18.07 -54.44
N ASN A 452 22.23 18.39 -55.12
CA ASN A 452 22.94 17.44 -55.98
C ASN A 452 21.97 16.68 -56.94
N ASN A 453 21.11 17.41 -57.60
CA ASN A 453 20.07 16.90 -58.53
C ASN A 453 19.03 15.91 -57.90
N LYS A 454 19.01 15.79 -56.55
CA LYS A 454 18.04 14.97 -55.85
C LYS A 454 17.00 15.85 -55.17
N LEU A 455 15.70 15.50 -55.34
CA LEU A 455 14.61 16.17 -54.65
C LEU A 455 14.67 15.91 -53.16
N VAL A 456 14.83 16.95 -52.35
CA VAL A 456 15.00 16.88 -50.87
C VAL A 456 13.83 17.48 -50.10
N ALA A 457 13.01 18.33 -50.74
CA ALA A 457 11.80 18.86 -50.12
C ALA A 457 10.76 19.23 -51.18
N VAL A 458 9.50 19.18 -50.78
CA VAL A 458 8.36 19.59 -51.63
C VAL A 458 7.41 20.46 -50.81
N MET A 459 6.94 21.58 -51.41
CA MET A 459 5.87 22.42 -50.89
C MET A 459 4.80 22.61 -51.96
N THR A 460 3.53 22.45 -51.57
CA THR A 460 2.41 22.50 -52.54
C THR A 460 1.31 23.44 -52.09
N PHE A 461 0.75 24.16 -53.07
CA PHE A 461 -0.34 25.11 -52.88
C PHE A 461 -1.50 24.81 -53.80
N GLY A 462 -2.71 25.16 -53.37
CA GLY A 462 -3.92 25.03 -54.14
C GLY A 462 -5.01 25.99 -53.66
N LYS A 463 -6.21 25.89 -54.28
CA LYS A 463 -7.33 26.68 -53.77
C LYS A 463 -7.80 26.15 -52.41
N PRO A 464 -8.21 27.03 -51.48
CA PRO A 464 -8.62 26.65 -50.14
C PRO A 464 -9.79 25.64 -50.17
N ARG A 465 -9.63 24.56 -49.43
CA ARG A 465 -10.64 23.48 -49.37
C ARG A 465 -11.81 23.84 -48.48
N TYR A 466 -11.56 24.49 -47.38
CA TYR A 466 -12.56 24.79 -46.33
C TYR A 466 -12.90 26.29 -46.28
N ASN A 467 -11.94 27.16 -46.03
CA ASN A 467 -12.18 28.59 -45.89
C ASN A 467 -11.91 29.34 -47.18
N LYS A 468 -12.96 29.65 -47.93
CA LYS A 468 -12.92 30.31 -49.26
C LYS A 468 -12.54 31.80 -49.19
N ASN A 469 -12.40 32.39 -48.01
CA ASN A 469 -12.01 33.80 -47.85
C ASN A 469 -10.52 34.04 -48.13
N PHE A 470 -9.72 32.98 -48.24
CA PHE A 470 -8.32 33.04 -48.60
C PHE A 470 -8.09 32.74 -50.05
N GLU A 471 -7.03 33.32 -50.61
CA GLU A 471 -6.72 33.09 -52.02
C GLU A 471 -6.08 31.73 -52.28
N TRP A 472 -5.14 31.31 -51.37
CA TRP A 472 -4.39 30.07 -51.47
C TRP A 472 -4.37 29.30 -50.15
N GLU A 473 -4.23 27.98 -50.27
CA GLU A 473 -3.96 27.09 -49.15
C GLU A 473 -2.59 26.42 -49.34
N LEU A 474 -1.71 26.52 -48.35
CA LEU A 474 -0.52 25.68 -48.26
C LEU A 474 -0.97 24.27 -47.87
N LEU A 475 -1.00 23.36 -48.86
CA LEU A 475 -1.59 22.03 -48.75
C LEU A 475 -0.64 21.00 -48.09
N ARG A 476 0.64 21.00 -48.50
CA ARG A 476 1.64 20.05 -48.05
C ARG A 476 3.02 20.70 -48.01
N LEU A 477 3.78 20.38 -46.94
CA LEU A 477 5.19 20.59 -46.85
C LEU A 477 5.85 19.32 -46.36
N CYS A 478 6.82 18.80 -47.11
CA CYS A 478 7.49 17.56 -46.76
C CYS A 478 8.98 17.66 -47.09
N PHE A 479 9.82 17.16 -46.18
CA PHE A 479 11.23 16.99 -46.41
C PHE A 479 11.60 15.51 -46.46
N ARG A 480 12.63 15.18 -47.22
CA ARG A 480 13.20 13.83 -47.19
C ARG A 480 13.75 13.55 -45.79
N PRO A 481 13.49 12.35 -45.22
CA PRO A 481 13.74 12.08 -43.81
C PRO A 481 15.22 12.07 -43.38
N ASP A 482 16.14 11.80 -44.32
CA ASP A 482 17.57 11.70 -44.08
C ASP A 482 18.29 13.06 -44.09
N VAL A 483 17.60 14.16 -44.48
CA VAL A 483 18.20 15.50 -44.56
C VAL A 483 17.42 16.53 -43.73
N LYS A 484 18.14 17.46 -43.15
CA LYS A 484 17.60 18.67 -42.50
C LYS A 484 18.00 19.88 -43.33
N VAL A 485 17.08 20.42 -44.13
CA VAL A 485 17.37 21.61 -44.95
C VAL A 485 17.11 22.87 -44.17
N ILE A 486 18.18 23.50 -43.66
CA ILE A 486 18.13 24.75 -42.86
C ILE A 486 17.67 25.90 -43.76
N GLY A 487 16.54 26.54 -43.41
CA GLY A 487 15.92 27.61 -44.21
C GLY A 487 15.15 27.10 -45.44
N GLY A 488 14.90 25.77 -45.55
CA GLY A 488 14.27 25.19 -46.71
C GLY A 488 12.81 25.56 -46.86
N SER A 489 12.04 25.57 -45.79
CA SER A 489 10.63 25.97 -45.78
C SER A 489 10.45 27.44 -46.18
N GLU A 490 11.26 28.31 -45.59
CA GLU A 490 11.22 29.74 -45.86
C GLU A 490 11.57 30.02 -47.33
N ARG A 491 12.56 29.30 -47.87
CA ARG A 491 12.99 29.46 -49.25
C ARG A 491 11.91 29.02 -50.23
N LEU A 492 11.24 27.90 -50.02
CA LEU A 492 10.12 27.44 -50.84
C LEU A 492 8.93 28.38 -50.73
N PHE A 493 8.60 28.84 -49.52
CA PHE A 493 7.48 29.75 -49.32
C PHE A 493 7.71 31.10 -49.96
N LYS A 494 8.89 31.73 -49.78
CA LYS A 494 9.28 33.00 -50.39
C LYS A 494 9.30 32.88 -51.90
N HIS A 495 9.69 31.73 -52.46
CA HIS A 495 9.65 31.48 -53.89
C HIS A 495 8.21 31.47 -54.44
N PHE A 496 7.28 30.82 -53.70
CA PHE A 496 5.85 30.85 -54.05
C PHE A 496 5.30 32.30 -53.97
N VAL A 497 5.59 33.03 -52.91
CA VAL A 497 5.14 34.41 -52.76
C VAL A 497 5.70 35.30 -53.87
N PHE A 498 6.95 35.12 -54.27
CA PHE A 498 7.59 35.86 -55.37
C PHE A 498 7.02 35.50 -56.75
N ASP A 499 6.72 34.20 -56.99
CA ASP A 499 6.25 33.71 -58.29
C ASP A 499 4.74 34.02 -58.52
N ILE A 500 3.93 34.02 -57.47
CA ILE A 500 2.46 34.09 -57.58
C ILE A 500 1.89 35.42 -57.05
N HIS A 501 2.60 36.18 -56.22
CA HIS A 501 2.16 37.41 -55.56
C HIS A 501 0.80 37.26 -54.86
N PRO A 502 0.62 36.24 -53.95
CA PRO A 502 -0.64 35.98 -53.30
C PRO A 502 -1.02 37.10 -52.35
N ILE A 503 -2.33 37.38 -52.20
CA ILE A 503 -2.86 38.34 -51.22
C ILE A 503 -2.98 37.66 -49.85
N SER A 504 -3.39 36.42 -49.81
CA SER A 504 -3.58 35.68 -48.57
C SER A 504 -3.35 34.18 -48.74
N ILE A 505 -2.81 33.57 -47.67
CA ILE A 505 -2.54 32.12 -47.63
C ILE A 505 -3.06 31.58 -46.31
N ILE A 506 -3.73 30.43 -46.34
CA ILE A 506 -4.16 29.69 -45.16
C ILE A 506 -3.47 28.33 -45.11
N SER A 507 -3.25 27.80 -43.90
CA SER A 507 -2.80 26.43 -43.71
C SER A 507 -3.28 25.87 -42.38
N TYR A 508 -3.23 24.55 -42.24
CA TYR A 508 -3.71 23.81 -41.07
C TYR A 508 -2.59 22.94 -40.51
N CYS A 509 -2.37 23.04 -39.22
CA CYS A 509 -1.41 22.24 -38.47
C CYS A 509 -2.12 21.15 -37.68
N ASP A 510 -1.77 19.89 -37.89
CA ASP A 510 -2.24 18.77 -37.07
C ASP A 510 -1.56 18.84 -35.68
N ASN A 511 -2.35 19.16 -34.66
CA ASN A 511 -1.85 19.31 -33.28
C ASN A 511 -1.50 17.96 -32.65
N SER A 512 -1.94 16.83 -33.22
CA SER A 512 -1.55 15.49 -32.76
C SER A 512 -0.09 15.15 -33.12
N LYS A 513 0.52 15.87 -34.04
CA LYS A 513 1.84 15.57 -34.61
C LYS A 513 2.83 16.74 -34.48
N PHE A 514 2.35 17.97 -34.57
CA PHE A 514 3.20 19.15 -34.74
C PHE A 514 2.84 20.30 -33.78
N THR A 515 3.82 21.10 -33.44
CA THR A 515 3.67 22.28 -32.56
C THR A 515 3.38 23.58 -33.34
N GLY A 516 3.34 23.52 -34.66
CA GLY A 516 3.13 24.71 -35.50
C GLY A 516 4.33 25.63 -35.66
N THR A 517 5.51 25.26 -35.12
CA THR A 517 6.74 26.10 -35.16
C THR A 517 7.14 26.52 -36.58
N ILE A 518 6.85 25.65 -37.57
CA ILE A 518 7.17 25.93 -38.97
C ILE A 518 6.42 27.16 -39.49
N TYR A 519 5.15 27.30 -39.13
CA TYR A 519 4.32 28.43 -39.62
C TYR A 519 4.81 29.77 -39.07
N LYS A 520 5.33 29.81 -37.85
CA LYS A 520 5.95 31.01 -37.30
C LYS A 520 7.18 31.47 -38.12
N ARG A 521 7.98 30.49 -38.61
CA ARG A 521 9.13 30.80 -39.51
C ARG A 521 8.70 31.27 -40.89
N LEU A 522 7.49 30.88 -41.34
CA LEU A 522 6.88 31.37 -42.57
C LEU A 522 6.17 32.72 -42.39
N GLU A 523 6.31 33.35 -41.21
CA GLU A 523 5.63 34.59 -40.85
C GLU A 523 4.10 34.50 -40.89
N MET A 524 3.56 33.26 -40.75
CA MET A 524 2.14 33.04 -40.61
C MET A 524 1.67 33.24 -39.16
N GLN A 525 0.52 33.84 -39.01
CA GLN A 525 -0.09 34.10 -37.70
C GLN A 525 -1.05 32.96 -37.32
N LEU A 526 -1.06 32.58 -36.05
CA LEU A 526 -2.03 31.65 -35.50
C LEU A 526 -3.39 32.37 -35.37
N GLU A 527 -4.37 31.95 -36.11
CA GLU A 527 -5.72 32.51 -36.09
C GLU A 527 -6.62 31.77 -35.07
N ASP A 528 -6.55 30.45 -35.06
CA ASP A 528 -7.39 29.62 -34.21
C ASP A 528 -6.71 28.31 -33.85
N LYS A 529 -6.93 27.85 -32.58
CA LYS A 529 -6.64 26.49 -32.16
C LYS A 529 -7.93 25.69 -32.21
N GLY A 530 -8.12 24.96 -33.31
CA GLY A 530 -9.34 24.19 -33.53
C GLY A 530 -9.61 23.16 -32.45
N GLN A 531 -10.87 22.83 -32.26
CA GLN A 531 -11.32 21.79 -31.34
C GLN A 531 -10.93 20.39 -31.85
N PRO A 532 -10.82 19.38 -30.95
CA PRO A 532 -10.61 18.01 -31.35
C PRO A 532 -11.61 17.53 -32.39
N THR A 533 -11.10 16.85 -33.40
CA THR A 533 -11.92 16.32 -34.51
C THR A 533 -12.24 14.84 -34.26
N LYS A 534 -13.49 14.45 -34.51
CA LYS A 534 -13.93 13.06 -34.44
C LYS A 534 -13.42 12.26 -35.64
N HIS A 535 -12.82 11.13 -35.38
CA HIS A 535 -12.40 10.11 -36.31
C HIS A 535 -13.13 8.80 -36.03
N TRP A 536 -13.38 8.02 -37.04
CA TRP A 536 -13.98 6.71 -36.99
C TRP A 536 -12.98 5.67 -37.47
N TYR A 537 -12.75 4.61 -36.69
CA TYR A 537 -11.83 3.55 -37.06
C TYR A 537 -12.43 2.17 -36.81
N SER A 538 -12.20 1.26 -37.74
CA SER A 538 -12.54 -0.16 -37.62
C SER A 538 -11.30 -1.02 -37.83
N SER A 539 -11.05 -1.92 -36.88
CA SER A 539 -9.97 -2.91 -36.97
C SER A 539 -10.29 -4.06 -37.96
N LYS A 540 -11.53 -4.12 -38.48
CA LYS A 540 -11.95 -5.17 -39.44
C LYS A 540 -11.25 -4.97 -40.77
N LYS A 541 -10.35 -5.89 -41.12
CA LYS A 541 -9.62 -5.86 -42.42
C LYS A 541 -10.51 -5.98 -43.65
N SER A 542 -11.75 -6.44 -43.48
CA SER A 542 -12.77 -6.50 -44.54
C SER A 542 -13.31 -5.14 -44.93
N GLU A 543 -13.12 -4.11 -44.10
CA GLU A 543 -13.58 -2.77 -44.42
C GLU A 543 -12.70 -2.12 -45.48
N ARG A 544 -13.33 -1.61 -46.55
CA ARG A 544 -12.63 -0.87 -47.61
C ARG A 544 -11.91 0.38 -47.12
N MET A 545 -12.49 1.04 -46.14
CA MET A 545 -11.92 2.23 -45.47
C MET A 545 -11.93 2.01 -43.97
N GLN A 546 -10.79 1.62 -43.40
CA GLN A 546 -10.69 1.39 -41.95
C GLN A 546 -10.73 2.71 -41.16
N HIS A 547 -10.28 3.81 -41.73
CA HIS A 547 -10.26 5.13 -41.09
C HIS A 547 -11.07 6.15 -41.89
N ILE A 548 -11.97 6.86 -41.21
CA ILE A 548 -12.87 7.86 -41.79
C ILE A 548 -12.93 9.06 -40.86
N THR A 549 -12.72 10.27 -41.37
CA THR A 549 -12.95 11.49 -40.57
C THR A 549 -14.46 11.80 -40.54
N ASP A 550 -14.93 12.32 -39.40
CA ASP A 550 -16.33 12.68 -39.23
C ASP A 550 -16.79 13.74 -40.24
N ASN A 551 -15.89 14.64 -40.66
CA ASN A 551 -16.17 15.61 -41.69
C ASN A 551 -16.42 14.94 -43.07
N PHE A 552 -15.61 13.93 -43.42
CA PHE A 552 -15.81 13.17 -44.66
C PHE A 552 -17.13 12.38 -44.60
N LEU A 553 -17.44 11.78 -43.45
CA LEU A 553 -18.70 11.08 -43.23
C LEU A 553 -19.92 12.02 -43.39
N ARG A 554 -19.85 13.23 -42.80
CA ARG A 554 -20.92 14.23 -42.95
C ARG A 554 -21.10 14.74 -44.37
N GLN A 555 -20.01 14.92 -45.13
CA GLN A 555 -20.06 15.42 -46.50
C GLN A 555 -20.60 14.38 -47.51
N ARG A 556 -20.22 13.12 -47.31
CA ARG A 556 -20.59 12.04 -48.24
C ARG A 556 -21.83 11.26 -47.82
N GLY A 557 -22.09 11.15 -46.55
CA GLY A 557 -23.11 10.26 -46.01
C GLY A 557 -22.68 8.80 -45.96
N PHE A 558 -23.22 8.07 -45.00
CA PHE A 558 -22.89 6.66 -44.77
C PHE A 558 -23.16 5.80 -46.01
N ASP A 559 -24.32 5.95 -46.61
CA ASP A 559 -24.75 5.13 -47.75
C ASP A 559 -23.84 5.27 -48.98
N GLN A 560 -23.35 6.50 -49.27
CA GLN A 560 -22.41 6.73 -50.37
C GLN A 560 -21.00 6.18 -50.08
N ILE A 561 -20.59 6.14 -48.81
CA ILE A 561 -19.26 5.61 -48.45
C ILE A 561 -19.23 4.09 -48.54
N PHE A 562 -20.32 3.44 -48.14
CA PHE A 562 -20.39 1.99 -48.01
C PHE A 562 -21.24 1.28 -49.08
N ASP A 563 -21.74 2.00 -50.08
CA ASP A 563 -22.61 1.48 -51.16
C ASP A 563 -23.83 0.73 -50.58
N THR A 564 -24.52 1.37 -49.64
CA THR A 564 -25.70 0.82 -48.92
C THR A 564 -26.91 1.75 -49.09
N SER A 565 -28.09 1.26 -48.70
CA SER A 565 -29.31 2.05 -48.60
C SER A 565 -30.05 1.73 -47.30
N TYR A 566 -29.76 2.46 -46.25
CA TYR A 566 -30.42 2.26 -44.96
C TYR A 566 -31.73 3.02 -44.79
N GLY A 567 -32.07 3.89 -45.71
CA GLY A 567 -33.28 4.69 -45.65
C GLY A 567 -33.16 5.92 -44.73
N LYS A 568 -34.18 6.77 -44.76
CA LYS A 568 -34.24 7.97 -43.92
C LYS A 568 -34.65 7.60 -42.51
N GLY A 569 -33.83 7.92 -41.50
CA GLY A 569 -34.22 7.84 -40.08
C GLY A 569 -33.13 7.41 -39.11
N THR A 570 -32.08 6.72 -39.56
CA THR A 570 -30.95 6.31 -38.71
C THR A 570 -29.80 7.31 -38.85
N SER A 571 -29.21 7.71 -37.72
CA SER A 571 -28.07 8.64 -37.73
C SER A 571 -26.81 7.97 -38.29
N ASN A 572 -25.95 8.75 -38.97
CA ASN A 572 -24.65 8.26 -39.41
C ASN A 572 -23.82 7.66 -38.24
N GLU A 573 -24.00 8.17 -37.05
CA GLU A 573 -23.30 7.69 -35.85
C GLU A 573 -23.75 6.28 -35.46
N GLU A 574 -25.04 6.03 -35.41
CA GLU A 574 -25.59 4.70 -35.11
C GLU A 574 -25.14 3.68 -36.16
N LEU A 575 -25.21 4.02 -37.43
CA LEU A 575 -24.77 3.15 -38.53
C LEU A 575 -23.27 2.82 -38.46
N MET A 576 -22.43 3.79 -38.08
CA MET A 576 -21.00 3.57 -37.90
C MET A 576 -20.73 2.61 -36.75
N LEU A 577 -21.43 2.77 -35.61
CA LEU A 577 -21.31 1.91 -34.45
C LEU A 577 -21.79 0.48 -34.75
N GLU A 578 -22.92 0.31 -35.39
CA GLU A 578 -23.44 -1.00 -35.82
C GLU A 578 -22.48 -1.73 -36.77
N ARG A 579 -21.80 -0.99 -37.64
CA ARG A 579 -20.77 -1.53 -38.52
C ARG A 579 -19.48 -1.88 -37.77
N GLY A 580 -19.33 -1.43 -36.52
CA GLY A 580 -18.20 -1.71 -35.65
C GLY A 580 -17.06 -0.72 -35.79
N TYR A 581 -17.35 0.51 -36.23
CA TYR A 581 -16.42 1.62 -36.12
C TYR A 581 -16.48 2.23 -34.73
N LEU A 582 -15.33 2.59 -34.18
CA LEU A 582 -15.21 3.24 -32.89
C LEU A 582 -14.81 4.71 -33.06
N PRO A 583 -15.48 5.65 -32.37
CA PRO A 583 -15.16 7.07 -32.47
C PRO A 583 -13.98 7.45 -31.55
N VAL A 584 -13.01 8.19 -32.11
CA VAL A 584 -11.83 8.71 -31.38
C VAL A 584 -11.72 10.20 -31.68
N TYR A 585 -11.33 11.00 -30.69
CA TYR A 585 -11.05 12.42 -30.89
C TYR A 585 -9.54 12.68 -30.90
N ASP A 586 -9.08 13.42 -31.92
CA ASP A 586 -7.69 13.86 -32.06
C ASP A 586 -7.37 15.09 -31.16
N CYS A 587 -6.27 15.79 -31.45
CA CYS A 587 -5.90 17.04 -30.77
C CYS A 587 -6.37 18.30 -31.49
N GLY A 588 -7.18 18.16 -32.55
CA GLY A 588 -7.63 19.25 -33.40
C GLY A 588 -6.55 19.77 -34.36
N GLN A 589 -6.89 20.79 -35.08
CA GLN A 589 -6.02 21.43 -36.07
C GLN A 589 -5.92 22.93 -35.80
N SER A 590 -4.70 23.45 -35.64
CA SER A 590 -4.47 24.89 -35.58
C SER A 590 -4.45 25.52 -36.94
N ARG A 591 -5.15 26.65 -37.10
CA ARG A 591 -5.25 27.41 -38.35
C ARG A 591 -4.24 28.54 -38.34
N TYR A 592 -3.46 28.63 -39.42
CA TYR A 592 -2.45 29.66 -39.62
C TYR A 592 -2.72 30.44 -40.89
N THR A 593 -2.54 31.77 -40.85
CA THR A 593 -2.83 32.70 -41.96
C THR A 593 -1.67 33.58 -42.26
N TRP A 594 -1.45 33.90 -43.49
CA TRP A 594 -0.47 34.88 -43.97
C TRP A 594 -1.17 35.87 -44.92
N HIS A 595 -0.84 37.14 -44.78
CA HIS A 595 -1.32 38.21 -45.64
C HIS A 595 -0.15 38.99 -46.23
N ALA A 596 -0.25 39.39 -47.49
CA ALA A 596 0.71 40.27 -48.07
C ALA A 596 0.74 41.61 -47.30
N THR A 597 1.91 42.09 -46.96
CA THR A 597 2.04 43.42 -46.38
C THR A 597 1.59 44.42 -47.44
N GLN A 598 0.58 45.23 -47.13
CA GLN A 598 0.21 46.33 -48.00
C GLN A 598 1.45 47.26 -48.08
N ALA A 599 2.02 47.40 -49.29
CA ALA A 599 3.12 48.29 -49.56
C ALA A 599 2.66 49.76 -49.49
#